data_70eeaeebb9667228b74d4360736d6d62
#
_entry.id   70eeaeebb9667228b74d4360736d6d62
#
_cell.length_a   1.000
_cell.length_b   1.000
_cell.length_c   1.000
_cell.angle_alpha   90.00
_cell.angle_beta   90.00
_cell.angle_gamma   90.00
#
_symmetry.space_group_name_H-M   'P 1'
#
loop_
_entity.id
_entity.type
_entity.pdbx_description
1 polymer ?
#
loop_
_entity_poly.entity_id
_entity_poly.type
_entity_poly.pdbx_seq_one_letter_code
_entity_poly.pdbx_strand_id
1 'polypeptide(L)'
;MGKRPVARVLPESRLPQLDREFDFSAPDGIDIALGVRVKVPIGRGGTLHTGFVVDVADDTEYDGELSTIDQVVSPAQVLTPEMLASARQVARRQAGGLADFLRLAVPQRAVRVEKAWLSRASAAFQPPATPECPDGLRAADWEALTEPGRRIVWHFRYGVRDGVPAGYDDLLTVATAHLAEGRSAIVVVPDWRDIALCEQSLRQSVGDDDIVVFGPDLTPSETYARHLLCLEDRPRIVLGSRRAVYAPVSHLGLIAVVSDGDESLREQLAPYPHSRDVALVRAEQTGASVVLAGFSPSIEAVRYVDMEYFESVSSDRHTRPRVLPTSLSIRADDGPIPARLPSQAYSAATDALRNGPVLVQVFRAGFSFPKFVFLVPPLRKWLITGPLGGRFPWNSAY
;
A
#
# COMPACT_ATOMS: atom_id res chain seq x y z
N MET A 1 13.33 21.92 -42.84
CA MET A 1 13.44 21.88 -41.37
C MET A 1 12.37 20.89 -40.89
N GLY A 2 12.76 19.77 -40.28
CA GLY A 2 11.78 18.84 -39.75
C GLY A 2 10.98 19.52 -38.65
N LYS A 3 9.68 19.22 -38.55
CA LYS A 3 8.80 19.72 -37.51
C LYS A 3 9.36 19.22 -36.16
N ARG A 4 9.57 20.11 -35.19
CA ARG A 4 10.07 19.71 -33.87
C ARG A 4 8.96 18.98 -33.13
N PRO A 5 9.24 17.90 -32.40
CA PRO A 5 8.23 17.24 -31.58
C PRO A 5 7.71 18.21 -30.50
N VAL A 6 6.44 18.10 -30.23
CA VAL A 6 5.71 18.85 -29.20
C VAL A 6 5.69 18.03 -27.94
N ALA A 7 6.27 18.55 -26.85
CA ALA A 7 6.17 17.92 -25.54
C ALA A 7 5.02 18.54 -24.74
N ARG A 8 4.08 17.74 -24.32
CA ARG A 8 3.05 18.13 -23.35
C ARG A 8 3.59 17.98 -21.95
N VAL A 9 3.61 19.06 -21.19
CA VAL A 9 4.20 19.12 -19.86
C VAL A 9 3.13 19.46 -18.83
N LEU A 10 3.06 18.65 -17.79
CA LEU A 10 2.28 18.95 -16.59
C LEU A 10 3.21 19.56 -15.54
N PRO A 11 3.01 20.81 -15.12
CA PRO A 11 3.83 21.44 -14.08
C PRO A 11 3.64 20.78 -12.70
N GLU A 12 4.74 20.63 -11.97
CA GLU A 12 4.72 20.26 -10.55
C GLU A 12 4.27 21.46 -9.70
N SER A 13 3.00 21.82 -9.75
CA SER A 13 2.47 23.01 -9.05
C SER A 13 1.30 22.67 -8.17
N ARG A 14 1.14 23.45 -7.07
CA ARG A 14 -0.05 23.41 -6.23
C ARG A 14 -1.12 24.41 -6.65
N LEU A 15 -0.83 25.20 -7.66
CA LEU A 15 -1.76 26.22 -8.16
C LEU A 15 -2.76 25.56 -9.11
N PRO A 16 -4.08 25.59 -8.81
CA PRO A 16 -5.09 24.90 -9.62
C PRO A 16 -5.08 25.33 -11.09
N GLN A 17 -4.75 26.59 -11.39
CA GLN A 17 -4.67 27.10 -12.77
C GLN A 17 -3.52 26.49 -13.59
N LEU A 18 -2.53 25.86 -12.92
CA LEU A 18 -1.42 25.15 -13.55
C LEU A 18 -1.62 23.62 -13.57
N ASP A 19 -2.71 23.11 -13.02
CA ASP A 19 -3.05 21.69 -13.08
C ASP A 19 -3.68 21.34 -14.45
N ARG A 20 -2.91 21.59 -15.49
CA ARG A 20 -3.24 21.25 -16.89
C ARG A 20 -1.98 21.05 -17.69
N GLU A 21 -2.11 20.38 -18.80
CA GLU A 21 -1.04 20.14 -19.74
C GLU A 21 -0.78 21.40 -20.58
N PHE A 22 0.49 21.70 -20.84
CA PHE A 22 0.94 22.81 -21.69
C PHE A 22 1.87 22.27 -22.77
N ASP A 23 1.73 22.78 -23.99
CA ASP A 23 2.55 22.41 -25.13
C ASP A 23 3.83 23.25 -25.19
N PHE A 24 4.95 22.57 -25.39
CA PHE A 24 6.27 23.18 -25.56
C PHE A 24 7.00 22.54 -26.74
N SER A 25 7.87 23.30 -27.42
CA SER A 25 8.77 22.73 -28.41
C SER A 25 9.96 22.04 -27.73
N ALA A 26 10.37 20.89 -28.25
CA ALA A 26 11.62 20.26 -27.81
C ALA A 26 12.85 21.12 -28.14
N PRO A 27 13.89 21.13 -27.26
CA PRO A 27 15.17 21.77 -27.61
C PRO A 27 15.84 21.06 -28.79
N ASP A 28 16.67 21.81 -29.56
CA ASP A 28 17.37 21.24 -30.70
C ASP A 28 18.33 20.11 -30.28
N GLY A 29 18.22 18.96 -30.95
CA GLY A 29 19.14 17.85 -30.76
C GLY A 29 18.91 17.04 -29.46
N ILE A 30 17.85 17.33 -28.73
CA ILE A 30 17.50 16.58 -27.51
C ILE A 30 16.25 15.76 -27.78
N ASP A 31 16.38 14.46 -27.65
CA ASP A 31 15.23 13.53 -27.67
C ASP A 31 14.51 13.61 -26.31
N ILE A 32 13.21 13.91 -26.38
CA ILE A 32 12.36 14.04 -25.18
C ILE A 32 11.43 12.85 -25.09
N ALA A 33 11.49 12.15 -23.97
CA ALA A 33 10.65 11.00 -23.70
C ALA A 33 9.58 11.31 -22.65
N LEU A 34 8.47 10.58 -22.69
CA LEU A 34 7.44 10.59 -21.65
C LEU A 34 8.08 10.25 -20.29
N GLY A 35 7.63 10.92 -19.24
CA GLY A 35 8.05 10.65 -17.87
C GLY A 35 9.35 11.34 -17.43
N VAL A 36 10.04 12.03 -18.32
CA VAL A 36 11.21 12.84 -17.93
C VAL A 36 10.78 14.13 -17.24
N ARG A 37 11.64 14.62 -16.35
CA ARG A 37 11.42 15.88 -15.64
C ARG A 37 12.10 17.02 -16.37
N VAL A 38 11.36 18.10 -16.65
CA VAL A 38 11.81 19.27 -17.41
C VAL A 38 11.57 20.57 -16.66
N LYS A 39 12.28 21.65 -17.07
CA LYS A 39 11.93 23.02 -16.70
C LYS A 39 11.35 23.75 -17.91
N VAL A 40 10.24 24.42 -17.67
CA VAL A 40 9.47 25.13 -18.71
C VAL A 40 9.10 26.53 -18.26
N PRO A 41 9.15 27.53 -19.16
CA PRO A 41 8.71 28.88 -18.86
C PRO A 41 7.19 28.97 -18.95
N ILE A 42 6.53 29.42 -17.88
CA ILE A 42 5.07 29.60 -17.85
C ILE A 42 4.71 31.03 -17.46
N GLY A 43 3.68 31.56 -18.11
CA GLY A 43 3.16 32.91 -17.88
C GLY A 43 3.94 34.00 -18.60
N ARG A 44 3.42 35.26 -18.58
CA ARG A 44 3.96 36.41 -19.33
C ARG A 44 5.40 36.78 -18.93
N GLY A 45 5.81 36.43 -17.70
CA GLY A 45 7.14 36.69 -17.18
C GLY A 45 8.14 35.56 -17.42
N GLY A 46 7.74 34.46 -18.07
CA GLY A 46 8.62 33.32 -18.34
C GLY A 46 9.16 32.64 -17.06
N THR A 47 8.38 32.63 -15.96
CA THR A 47 8.79 31.99 -14.73
C THR A 47 9.00 30.50 -14.98
N LEU A 48 10.17 29.97 -14.58
CA LEU A 48 10.53 28.59 -14.78
C LEU A 48 9.82 27.70 -13.76
N HIS A 49 9.09 26.73 -14.26
CA HIS A 49 8.44 25.67 -13.48
C HIS A 49 9.02 24.31 -13.81
N THR A 50 9.21 23.49 -12.81
CA THR A 50 9.50 22.05 -13.02
C THR A 50 8.20 21.34 -13.37
N GLY A 51 8.28 20.37 -14.29
CA GLY A 51 7.12 19.55 -14.68
C GLY A 51 7.55 18.21 -15.25
N PHE A 52 6.57 17.36 -15.51
CA PHE A 52 6.78 16.08 -16.19
C PHE A 52 6.29 16.16 -17.61
N VAL A 53 7.04 15.56 -18.54
CA VAL A 53 6.54 15.29 -19.88
C VAL A 53 5.51 14.16 -19.77
N VAL A 54 4.27 14.46 -20.12
CA VAL A 54 3.14 13.54 -20.02
C VAL A 54 2.64 13.05 -21.38
N ASP A 55 3.14 13.63 -22.46
CA ASP A 55 2.91 13.18 -23.82
C ASP A 55 3.95 13.82 -24.78
N VAL A 56 4.21 13.16 -25.90
CA VAL A 56 5.04 13.65 -27.00
C VAL A 56 4.26 13.47 -28.29
N ALA A 57 3.96 14.56 -29.00
CA ALA A 57 3.17 14.58 -30.20
C ALA A 57 3.92 15.22 -31.37
N ASP A 58 3.49 14.96 -32.58
CA ASP A 58 4.03 15.58 -33.79
C ASP A 58 3.40 16.96 -34.09
N ASP A 59 2.29 17.29 -33.42
CA ASP A 59 1.50 18.50 -33.66
C ASP A 59 0.85 19.05 -32.38
N THR A 60 0.39 20.30 -32.46
CA THR A 60 -0.29 21.01 -31.37
C THR A 60 -1.55 21.68 -31.91
N GLU A 61 -2.58 21.77 -31.08
CA GLU A 61 -3.77 22.56 -31.34
C GLU A 61 -3.58 24.08 -31.02
N TYR A 62 -2.41 24.45 -30.50
CA TYR A 62 -2.12 25.81 -30.14
C TYR A 62 -1.67 26.61 -31.37
N ASP A 63 -2.42 27.68 -31.73
CA ASP A 63 -2.17 28.51 -32.94
C ASP A 63 -0.98 29.48 -32.80
N GLY A 64 -0.42 29.59 -31.59
CA GLY A 64 0.70 30.51 -31.33
C GLY A 64 2.07 29.85 -31.46
N GLU A 65 3.12 30.65 -31.33
CA GLU A 65 4.47 30.12 -31.23
C GLU A 65 4.70 29.42 -29.89
N LEU A 66 5.15 28.16 -29.95
CA LEU A 66 5.46 27.38 -28.75
C LEU A 66 6.74 27.86 -28.09
N SER A 67 6.69 28.10 -26.79
CA SER A 67 7.90 28.26 -25.99
C SER A 67 8.72 26.97 -26.00
N THR A 68 10.04 27.09 -25.98
CA THR A 68 10.92 25.91 -25.90
C THR A 68 11.14 25.49 -24.46
N ILE A 69 11.27 24.19 -24.21
CA ILE A 69 11.70 23.64 -22.92
C ILE A 69 13.06 24.24 -22.58
N ASP A 70 13.18 24.86 -21.40
CA ASP A 70 14.42 25.51 -20.94
C ASP A 70 15.49 24.45 -20.61
N GLN A 71 15.12 23.38 -19.94
CA GLN A 71 16.08 22.37 -19.53
C GLN A 71 15.39 20.99 -19.35
N VAL A 72 16.02 19.92 -19.85
CA VAL A 72 15.78 18.57 -19.40
C VAL A 72 16.53 18.35 -18.09
N VAL A 73 15.81 18.22 -16.99
CA VAL A 73 16.37 18.14 -15.63
C VAL A 73 17.12 16.84 -15.43
N SER A 74 16.64 15.76 -16.04
CA SER A 74 17.22 14.43 -15.98
C SER A 74 16.74 13.57 -17.14
N PRO A 75 17.58 12.65 -17.67
CA PRO A 75 17.15 11.66 -18.65
C PRO A 75 16.30 10.52 -18.03
N ALA A 76 16.22 10.44 -16.68
CA ALA A 76 15.45 9.39 -16.01
C ALA A 76 13.94 9.57 -16.26
N GLN A 77 13.30 8.55 -16.84
CA GLN A 77 11.86 8.48 -17.02
C GLN A 77 11.24 8.01 -15.69
N VAL A 78 10.99 8.96 -14.78
CA VAL A 78 10.53 8.67 -13.42
C VAL A 78 9.02 8.47 -13.29
N LEU A 79 8.29 8.73 -14.37
CA LEU A 79 6.85 8.53 -14.49
C LEU A 79 6.58 7.58 -15.66
N THR A 80 6.11 6.37 -15.35
CA THR A 80 5.78 5.36 -16.37
C THR A 80 4.44 5.67 -17.05
N PRO A 81 4.20 5.21 -18.30
CA PRO A 81 2.91 5.33 -18.96
C PRO A 81 1.76 4.75 -18.13
N GLU A 82 1.98 3.58 -17.51
CA GLU A 82 0.99 2.93 -16.63
C GLU A 82 0.63 3.83 -15.44
N MET A 83 1.65 4.38 -14.76
CA MET A 83 1.43 5.25 -13.61
C MET A 83 0.69 6.53 -14.01
N LEU A 84 1.02 7.12 -15.18
CA LEU A 84 0.32 8.30 -15.69
C LEU A 84 -1.16 7.99 -16.01
N ALA A 85 -1.43 6.86 -16.66
CA ALA A 85 -2.80 6.43 -16.95
C ALA A 85 -3.60 6.22 -15.66
N SER A 86 -2.99 5.54 -14.67
CA SER A 86 -3.58 5.34 -13.34
C SER A 86 -3.82 6.67 -12.63
N ALA A 87 -2.87 7.61 -12.69
CA ALA A 87 -2.96 8.94 -12.11
C ALA A 87 -4.16 9.72 -12.67
N ARG A 88 -4.32 9.74 -14.00
CA ARG A 88 -5.45 10.39 -14.67
C ARG A 88 -6.79 9.79 -14.23
N GLN A 89 -6.87 8.47 -14.12
CA GLN A 89 -8.10 7.78 -13.73
C GLN A 89 -8.45 8.02 -12.25
N VAL A 90 -7.48 7.92 -11.34
CA VAL A 90 -7.70 8.19 -9.90
C VAL A 90 -8.07 9.66 -9.68
N ALA A 91 -7.37 10.61 -10.31
CA ALA A 91 -7.67 12.04 -10.21
C ALA A 91 -9.12 12.31 -10.63
N ARG A 92 -9.60 11.71 -11.74
CA ARG A 92 -11.01 11.83 -12.17
C ARG A 92 -11.98 11.24 -11.16
N ARG A 93 -11.72 10.04 -10.62
CA ARG A 93 -12.61 9.37 -9.65
C ARG A 93 -12.70 10.13 -8.32
N GLN A 94 -11.62 10.80 -7.93
CA GLN A 94 -11.54 11.57 -6.68
C GLN A 94 -11.86 13.05 -6.85
N ALA A 95 -12.23 13.49 -8.06
CA ALA A 95 -12.42 14.91 -8.41
C ALA A 95 -11.22 15.79 -8.00
N GLY A 96 -10.00 15.26 -8.12
CA GLY A 96 -8.75 15.89 -7.72
C GLY A 96 -7.88 16.26 -8.90
N GLY A 97 -6.78 16.97 -8.61
CA GLY A 97 -5.80 17.39 -9.61
C GLY A 97 -4.83 16.27 -10.00
N LEU A 98 -4.45 16.24 -11.28
CA LEU A 98 -3.44 15.29 -11.75
C LEU A 98 -2.06 15.58 -11.14
N ALA A 99 -1.68 16.86 -11.04
CA ALA A 99 -0.43 17.27 -10.40
C ALA A 99 -0.39 16.89 -8.91
N ASP A 100 -1.54 16.91 -8.21
CA ASP A 100 -1.65 16.47 -6.83
C ASP A 100 -1.36 14.97 -6.70
N PHE A 101 -1.93 14.16 -7.60
CA PHE A 101 -1.66 12.73 -7.59
C PHE A 101 -0.20 12.42 -7.91
N LEU A 102 0.39 13.07 -8.92
CA LEU A 102 1.79 12.82 -9.29
C LEU A 102 2.75 13.17 -8.15
N ARG A 103 2.45 14.15 -7.31
CA ARG A 103 3.25 14.44 -6.11
C ARG A 103 3.20 13.32 -5.05
N LEU A 104 2.12 12.55 -5.00
CA LEU A 104 2.05 11.36 -4.13
C LEU A 104 2.85 10.21 -4.73
N ALA A 105 2.74 10.03 -6.05
CA ALA A 105 3.30 8.88 -6.75
C ALA A 105 4.81 9.01 -7.00
N VAL A 106 5.30 10.20 -7.43
CA VAL A 106 6.70 10.43 -7.79
C VAL A 106 7.41 11.22 -6.69
N PRO A 107 8.37 10.62 -5.97
CA PRO A 107 9.10 11.29 -4.91
C PRO A 107 9.95 12.46 -5.41
N GLN A 108 10.31 13.35 -4.47
CA GLN A 108 11.22 14.44 -4.75
C GLN A 108 12.58 13.92 -5.24
N ARG A 109 13.10 14.53 -6.30
CA ARG A 109 14.37 14.15 -6.92
C ARG A 109 15.56 14.31 -5.97
N ALA A 110 16.39 13.29 -5.87
CA ALA A 110 17.69 13.31 -5.20
C ALA A 110 18.80 13.12 -6.23
N VAL A 111 19.44 14.21 -6.63
CA VAL A 111 20.38 14.26 -7.77
C VAL A 111 21.53 13.26 -7.65
N ARG A 112 22.13 13.11 -6.46
CA ARG A 112 23.24 12.18 -6.23
C ARG A 112 22.80 10.73 -6.38
N VAL A 113 21.64 10.42 -5.84
CA VAL A 113 21.03 9.08 -5.91
C VAL A 113 20.73 8.70 -7.36
N GLU A 114 20.12 9.62 -8.10
CA GLU A 114 19.78 9.38 -9.51
C GLU A 114 21.02 9.18 -10.39
N LYS A 115 22.06 10.00 -10.21
CA LYS A 115 23.32 9.82 -10.95
C LYS A 115 23.96 8.45 -10.67
N ALA A 116 23.96 8.01 -9.42
CA ALA A 116 24.47 6.69 -9.05
C ALA A 116 23.63 5.57 -9.68
N TRP A 117 22.29 5.71 -9.70
CA TRP A 117 21.40 4.74 -10.32
C TRP A 117 21.59 4.68 -11.83
N LEU A 118 21.69 5.82 -12.53
CA LEU A 118 21.93 5.87 -13.99
C LEU A 118 23.27 5.26 -14.42
N SER A 119 24.26 5.22 -13.52
CA SER A 119 25.58 4.60 -13.78
C SER A 119 25.65 3.13 -13.37
N ARG A 120 24.60 2.59 -12.71
CA ARG A 120 24.56 1.21 -12.23
C ARG A 120 24.19 0.26 -13.38
N ALA A 121 24.90 -0.86 -13.49
CA ALA A 121 24.45 -1.98 -14.31
C ALA A 121 23.30 -2.70 -13.60
N SER A 122 22.22 -2.95 -14.33
CA SER A 122 21.14 -3.78 -13.79
C SER A 122 21.61 -5.22 -13.65
N ALA A 123 21.44 -5.81 -12.46
CA ALA A 123 21.71 -7.23 -12.25
C ALA A 123 20.61 -8.06 -12.92
N ALA A 124 20.98 -9.17 -13.52
CA ALA A 124 20.02 -10.10 -14.09
C ALA A 124 19.09 -10.65 -13.00
N PHE A 125 17.79 -10.69 -13.31
CA PHE A 125 16.81 -11.31 -12.42
C PHE A 125 16.99 -12.82 -12.38
N GLN A 126 17.00 -13.40 -11.18
CA GLN A 126 16.95 -14.83 -10.96
C GLN A 126 15.71 -15.13 -10.12
N PRO A 127 14.71 -15.82 -10.70
CA PRO A 127 13.50 -16.11 -9.96
C PRO A 127 13.80 -16.97 -8.73
N PRO A 128 13.15 -16.71 -7.59
CA PRO A 128 13.23 -17.58 -6.44
C PRO A 128 12.59 -18.95 -6.76
N ALA A 129 12.83 -19.93 -5.89
CA ALA A 129 12.12 -21.20 -5.99
C ALA A 129 10.60 -20.96 -5.87
N THR A 130 9.83 -21.66 -6.70
CA THR A 130 8.36 -21.60 -6.60
C THR A 130 7.93 -22.21 -5.27
N PRO A 131 7.23 -21.45 -4.41
CA PRO A 131 6.79 -21.97 -3.14
C PRO A 131 5.65 -22.97 -3.31
N GLU A 132 5.53 -23.88 -2.34
CA GLU A 132 4.40 -24.78 -2.25
C GLU A 132 3.18 -24.09 -1.65
N CYS A 133 2.00 -24.65 -1.91
CA CYS A 133 0.76 -24.20 -1.28
C CYS A 133 0.87 -24.29 0.25
N PRO A 134 0.63 -23.21 1.00
CA PRO A 134 0.68 -23.23 2.46
C PRO A 134 -0.27 -24.26 3.07
N ASP A 135 0.19 -24.97 4.10
CA ASP A 135 -0.65 -25.88 4.87
C ASP A 135 -1.91 -25.17 5.41
N GLY A 136 -3.06 -25.79 5.16
CA GLY A 136 -4.37 -25.24 5.58
C GLY A 136 -5.01 -24.24 4.61
N LEU A 137 -4.36 -23.94 3.49
CA LEU A 137 -4.98 -23.28 2.33
C LEU A 137 -5.45 -24.37 1.36
N ARG A 138 -6.66 -24.27 0.81
CA ARG A 138 -7.15 -25.22 -0.19
C ARG A 138 -6.44 -25.02 -1.52
N ALA A 139 -6.18 -26.11 -2.25
CA ALA A 139 -5.52 -26.04 -3.55
C ALA A 139 -6.24 -25.12 -4.54
N ALA A 140 -7.57 -25.10 -4.58
CA ALA A 140 -8.34 -24.21 -5.43
C ALA A 140 -8.19 -22.73 -5.04
N ASP A 141 -8.05 -22.43 -3.73
CA ASP A 141 -7.81 -21.06 -3.26
C ASP A 141 -6.39 -20.60 -3.60
N TRP A 142 -5.42 -21.52 -3.48
CA TRP A 142 -4.04 -21.27 -3.89
C TRP A 142 -3.94 -20.95 -5.39
N GLU A 143 -4.58 -21.76 -6.23
CA GLU A 143 -4.65 -21.53 -7.67
C GLU A 143 -5.27 -20.17 -7.98
N ALA A 144 -6.41 -19.83 -7.36
CA ALA A 144 -7.06 -18.54 -7.55
C ALA A 144 -6.18 -17.36 -7.12
N LEU A 145 -5.41 -17.49 -6.02
CA LEU A 145 -4.54 -16.44 -5.50
C LEU A 145 -3.26 -16.23 -6.32
N THR A 146 -2.79 -17.25 -7.01
CA THR A 146 -1.56 -17.23 -7.83
C THR A 146 -1.83 -16.98 -9.31
N GLU A 147 -3.08 -17.19 -9.77
CA GLU A 147 -3.50 -16.89 -11.14
C GLU A 147 -3.56 -15.36 -11.36
N PRO A 148 -3.07 -14.85 -12.51
CA PRO A 148 -3.14 -13.41 -12.80
C PRO A 148 -4.56 -12.93 -13.11
N GLY A 149 -4.83 -11.64 -12.85
CA GLY A 149 -6.07 -10.97 -13.21
C GLY A 149 -7.25 -11.23 -12.28
N ARG A 150 -7.04 -11.91 -11.14
CA ARG A 150 -8.09 -12.24 -10.19
C ARG A 150 -8.37 -11.06 -9.24
N ARG A 151 -9.59 -10.99 -8.75
CA ARG A 151 -10.04 -10.05 -7.72
C ARG A 151 -10.59 -10.82 -6.56
N ILE A 152 -9.89 -10.79 -5.43
CA ILE A 152 -10.15 -11.70 -4.29
C ILE A 152 -10.24 -10.92 -2.99
N VAL A 153 -11.30 -11.16 -2.23
CA VAL A 153 -11.38 -10.82 -0.80
C VAL A 153 -10.95 -12.04 -0.01
N TRP A 154 -9.82 -11.94 0.67
CA TRP A 154 -9.22 -13.06 1.38
C TRP A 154 -9.31 -12.90 2.89
N HIS A 155 -10.10 -13.76 3.52
CA HIS A 155 -10.19 -13.85 4.98
C HIS A 155 -9.02 -14.66 5.52
N PHE A 156 -8.12 -13.99 6.23
CA PHE A 156 -6.96 -14.62 6.83
C PHE A 156 -7.33 -15.70 7.83
N ARG A 157 -6.55 -16.76 7.85
CA ARG A 157 -6.62 -17.74 8.93
C ARG A 157 -5.96 -17.20 10.19
N TYR A 158 -6.48 -17.62 11.32
CA TYR A 158 -5.91 -17.27 12.61
C TYR A 158 -4.71 -18.19 12.92
N GLY A 159 -3.83 -17.71 13.78
CA GLY A 159 -2.64 -18.42 14.23
C GLY A 159 -1.37 -17.62 13.98
N VAL A 160 -0.27 -18.13 14.51
CA VAL A 160 1.06 -17.53 14.38
C VAL A 160 2.03 -18.64 13.97
N ARG A 161 2.87 -18.37 12.98
CA ARG A 161 3.96 -19.23 12.53
C ARG A 161 5.26 -18.43 12.64
N ASP A 162 6.22 -18.91 13.38
CA ASP A 162 7.54 -18.28 13.60
C ASP A 162 7.48 -16.79 14.00
N GLY A 163 6.45 -16.42 14.79
CA GLY A 163 6.24 -15.06 15.26
C GLY A 163 5.45 -14.16 14.28
N VAL A 164 5.15 -14.64 13.08
CA VAL A 164 4.35 -13.94 12.07
C VAL A 164 2.90 -14.46 12.09
N PRO A 165 1.88 -13.59 12.01
CA PRO A 165 0.51 -14.07 11.83
C PRO A 165 0.40 -14.93 10.58
N ALA A 166 -0.22 -16.11 10.71
CA ALA A 166 -0.25 -17.11 9.64
C ALA A 166 -0.83 -16.59 8.30
N GLY A 167 -1.83 -15.70 8.38
CA GLY A 167 -2.41 -15.09 7.17
C GLY A 167 -1.46 -14.16 6.44
N TYR A 168 -0.57 -13.45 7.18
CA TYR A 168 0.49 -12.64 6.54
C TYR A 168 1.52 -13.54 5.85
N ASP A 169 1.98 -14.59 6.53
CA ASP A 169 2.95 -15.53 6.00
C ASP A 169 2.44 -16.19 4.70
N ASP A 170 1.17 -16.62 4.70
CA ASP A 170 0.51 -17.17 3.51
C ASP A 170 0.44 -16.14 2.37
N LEU A 171 0.13 -14.85 2.67
CA LEU A 171 0.11 -13.79 1.68
C LEU A 171 1.49 -13.54 1.06
N LEU A 172 2.54 -13.56 1.89
CA LEU A 172 3.92 -13.39 1.41
C LEU A 172 4.35 -14.59 0.54
N THR A 173 3.87 -15.78 0.86
CA THR A 173 4.07 -16.98 0.01
C THR A 173 3.39 -16.81 -1.35
N VAL A 174 2.16 -16.25 -1.40
CA VAL A 174 1.49 -15.90 -2.66
C VAL A 174 2.29 -14.84 -3.45
N ALA A 175 2.79 -13.79 -2.78
CA ALA A 175 3.62 -12.78 -3.42
C ALA A 175 4.92 -13.37 -4.00
N THR A 176 5.54 -14.32 -3.28
CA THR A 176 6.73 -15.03 -3.73
C THR A 176 6.42 -15.93 -4.93
N ALA A 177 5.23 -16.56 -4.99
CA ALA A 177 4.81 -17.34 -6.16
C ALA A 177 4.67 -16.47 -7.41
N HIS A 178 4.09 -15.27 -7.29
CA HIS A 178 4.07 -14.30 -8.39
C HIS A 178 5.48 -13.92 -8.84
N LEU A 179 6.39 -13.66 -7.90
CA LEU A 179 7.78 -13.32 -8.20
C LEU A 179 8.52 -14.47 -8.90
N ALA A 180 8.31 -15.72 -8.46
CA ALA A 180 8.90 -16.91 -9.07
C ALA A 180 8.49 -17.08 -10.54
N GLU A 181 7.31 -16.60 -10.91
CA GLU A 181 6.82 -16.57 -12.30
C GLU A 181 7.21 -15.28 -13.05
N GLY A 182 8.14 -14.50 -12.53
CA GLY A 182 8.61 -13.28 -13.16
C GLY A 182 7.61 -12.11 -13.08
N ARG A 183 6.68 -12.11 -12.13
CA ARG A 183 5.72 -11.04 -11.92
C ARG A 183 6.00 -10.31 -10.62
N SER A 184 5.95 -8.98 -10.66
CA SER A 184 6.08 -8.14 -9.47
C SER A 184 4.83 -8.21 -8.59
N ALA A 185 5.04 -8.10 -7.28
CA ALA A 185 3.97 -8.02 -6.31
C ALA A 185 4.10 -6.75 -5.45
N ILE A 186 2.99 -6.08 -5.18
CA ILE A 186 2.91 -4.96 -4.23
C ILE A 186 2.07 -5.40 -3.04
N VAL A 187 2.66 -5.36 -1.84
CA VAL A 187 2.00 -5.70 -0.58
C VAL A 187 1.89 -4.43 0.27
N VAL A 188 0.65 -3.97 0.45
CA VAL A 188 0.33 -2.78 1.22
C VAL A 188 -0.21 -3.19 2.57
N VAL A 189 0.44 -2.75 3.66
CA VAL A 189 0.04 -3.04 5.04
C VAL A 189 -0.16 -1.74 5.82
N PRO A 190 -1.05 -1.69 6.83
CA PRO A 190 -1.41 -0.45 7.49
C PRO A 190 -0.33 0.12 8.42
N ASP A 191 0.41 -0.74 9.11
CA ASP A 191 1.30 -0.35 10.21
C ASP A 191 2.78 -0.68 9.92
N TRP A 192 3.69 0.11 10.49
CA TRP A 192 5.13 -0.11 10.36
C TRP A 192 5.59 -1.43 11.01
N ARG A 193 4.87 -1.90 12.03
CA ARG A 193 5.14 -3.20 12.67
C ARG A 193 4.83 -4.35 11.73
N ASP A 194 3.75 -4.22 10.97
CA ASP A 194 3.40 -5.18 9.93
C ASP A 194 4.47 -5.20 8.82
N ILE A 195 4.99 -4.02 8.43
CA ILE A 195 6.10 -3.94 7.47
C ILE A 195 7.32 -4.71 8.00
N ALA A 196 7.72 -4.49 9.27
CA ALA A 196 8.88 -5.15 9.85
C ALA A 196 8.72 -6.68 9.93
N LEU A 197 7.53 -7.15 10.32
CA LEU A 197 7.22 -8.58 10.36
C LEU A 197 7.24 -9.21 8.96
N CYS A 198 6.60 -8.58 7.99
CA CYS A 198 6.57 -9.06 6.61
C CYS A 198 7.98 -9.05 5.97
N GLU A 199 8.76 -8.00 6.20
CA GLU A 199 10.13 -7.90 5.69
C GLU A 199 11.00 -9.04 6.25
N GLN A 200 10.91 -9.31 7.55
CA GLN A 200 11.65 -10.39 8.20
C GLN A 200 11.29 -11.76 7.59
N SER A 201 10.01 -12.02 7.32
CA SER A 201 9.56 -13.26 6.69
C SER A 201 10.02 -13.36 5.23
N LEU A 202 9.85 -12.31 4.42
CA LEU A 202 10.26 -12.30 3.01
C LEU A 202 11.74 -12.59 2.81
N ARG A 203 12.61 -12.02 3.66
CA ARG A 203 14.07 -12.20 3.57
C ARG A 203 14.54 -13.63 3.84
N GLN A 204 13.67 -14.53 4.29
CA GLN A 204 13.98 -15.95 4.44
C GLN A 204 13.87 -16.72 3.12
N SER A 205 13.07 -16.23 2.15
CA SER A 205 12.76 -16.93 0.91
C SER A 205 13.07 -16.13 -0.35
N VAL A 206 13.26 -14.80 -0.24
CA VAL A 206 13.47 -13.90 -1.37
C VAL A 206 14.78 -13.14 -1.18
N GLY A 207 15.56 -13.00 -2.24
CA GLY A 207 16.82 -12.25 -2.23
C GLY A 207 16.62 -10.75 -1.94
N ASP A 208 17.58 -10.14 -1.26
CA ASP A 208 17.52 -8.73 -0.86
C ASP A 208 17.32 -7.77 -2.04
N ASP A 209 17.89 -8.09 -3.19
CA ASP A 209 17.76 -7.29 -4.42
C ASP A 209 16.35 -7.33 -5.03
N ASP A 210 15.53 -8.31 -4.66
CA ASP A 210 14.18 -8.51 -5.18
C ASP A 210 13.10 -7.97 -4.25
N ILE A 211 13.49 -7.40 -3.10
CA ILE A 211 12.59 -6.79 -2.13
C ILE A 211 12.85 -5.28 -2.08
N VAL A 212 11.80 -4.48 -2.23
CA VAL A 212 11.84 -3.03 -2.05
C VAL A 212 10.87 -2.64 -0.92
N VAL A 213 11.41 -2.08 0.17
CA VAL A 213 10.61 -1.71 1.34
C VAL A 213 10.44 -0.21 1.43
N PHE A 214 9.17 0.26 1.44
CA PHE A 214 8.80 1.64 1.74
C PHE A 214 8.41 1.76 3.21
N GLY A 215 9.43 1.80 4.08
CA GLY A 215 9.26 1.95 5.53
C GLY A 215 8.93 3.40 5.96
N PRO A 216 8.54 3.61 7.24
CA PRO A 216 8.14 4.92 7.76
C PRO A 216 9.31 5.91 7.91
N ASP A 217 10.52 5.41 8.20
CA ASP A 217 11.69 6.22 8.57
C ASP A 217 12.59 6.57 7.38
N LEU A 218 12.14 6.33 6.14
CA LEU A 218 12.90 6.64 4.95
C LEU A 218 13.05 8.15 4.76
N THR A 219 14.29 8.59 4.58
CA THR A 219 14.57 9.95 4.12
C THR A 219 14.03 10.18 2.70
N PRO A 220 13.83 11.43 2.27
CA PRO A 220 13.43 11.73 0.88
C PRO A 220 14.37 11.10 -0.16
N SER A 221 15.68 11.08 0.12
CA SER A 221 16.68 10.48 -0.78
C SER A 221 16.53 8.96 -0.87
N GLU A 222 16.30 8.29 0.24
CA GLU A 222 16.06 6.84 0.28
C GLU A 222 14.73 6.48 -0.40
N THR A 223 13.68 7.28 -0.15
CA THR A 223 12.39 7.11 -0.84
C THR A 223 12.56 7.20 -2.36
N TYR A 224 13.35 8.17 -2.83
CA TYR A 224 13.64 8.32 -4.25
C TYR A 224 14.49 7.14 -4.78
N ALA A 225 15.47 6.67 -4.01
CA ALA A 225 16.23 5.46 -4.36
C ALA A 225 15.34 4.23 -4.55
N ARG A 226 14.36 4.00 -3.64
CA ARG A 226 13.39 2.91 -3.75
C ARG A 226 12.52 3.05 -5.00
N HIS A 227 12.07 4.27 -5.29
CA HIS A 227 11.30 4.56 -6.51
C HIS A 227 12.11 4.22 -7.78
N LEU A 228 13.39 4.64 -7.85
CA LEU A 228 14.26 4.33 -8.98
C LEU A 228 14.52 2.83 -9.14
N LEU A 229 14.67 2.09 -8.03
CA LEU A 229 14.79 0.63 -8.09
C LEU A 229 13.55 -0.03 -8.68
N CYS A 230 12.36 0.51 -8.40
CA CYS A 230 11.10 0.00 -8.97
C CYS A 230 10.97 0.28 -10.48
N LEU A 231 11.71 1.24 -11.03
CA LEU A 231 11.71 1.54 -12.47
C LEU A 231 12.59 0.59 -13.29
N GLU A 232 13.45 -0.20 -12.63
CA GLU A 232 14.26 -1.19 -13.35
C GLU A 232 13.35 -2.26 -13.95
N ASP A 233 13.69 -2.73 -15.15
CA ASP A 233 12.97 -3.84 -15.79
C ASP A 233 13.35 -5.17 -15.13
N ARG A 234 12.89 -5.32 -13.88
CA ARG A 234 13.15 -6.47 -13.03
C ARG A 234 11.96 -6.69 -12.09
N PRO A 235 11.37 -7.88 -12.06
CA PRO A 235 10.32 -8.21 -11.10
C PRO A 235 10.78 -8.06 -9.65
N ARG A 236 9.89 -7.55 -8.78
CA ARG A 236 10.18 -7.30 -7.37
C ARG A 236 8.96 -7.47 -6.48
N ILE A 237 9.19 -7.78 -5.23
CA ILE A 237 8.18 -7.62 -4.18
C ILE A 237 8.38 -6.25 -3.54
N VAL A 238 7.37 -5.40 -3.65
CA VAL A 238 7.33 -4.10 -2.97
C VAL A 238 6.47 -4.22 -1.73
N LEU A 239 7.04 -3.90 -0.57
CA LEU A 239 6.36 -3.92 0.71
C LEU A 239 6.33 -2.51 1.29
N GLY A 240 5.20 -2.10 1.87
CA GLY A 240 5.11 -0.82 2.55
C GLY A 240 3.71 -0.45 2.97
N SER A 241 3.55 0.76 3.51
CA SER A 241 2.23 1.32 3.79
C SER A 241 1.62 1.94 2.53
N ARG A 242 0.62 2.82 2.66
CA ARG A 242 -0.09 3.44 1.53
C ARG A 242 0.79 3.93 0.37
N ARG A 243 2.04 4.37 0.64
CA ARG A 243 2.97 4.82 -0.41
C ARG A 243 3.37 3.70 -1.37
N ALA A 244 3.44 2.46 -0.91
CA ALA A 244 3.87 1.33 -1.74
C ALA A 244 2.95 1.11 -2.95
N VAL A 245 1.67 1.47 -2.85
CA VAL A 245 0.71 1.30 -3.96
C VAL A 245 1.09 2.10 -5.21
N TYR A 246 1.96 3.12 -5.08
CA TYR A 246 2.44 3.95 -6.20
C TYR A 246 3.76 3.47 -6.80
N ALA A 247 4.33 2.36 -6.34
CA ALA A 247 5.60 1.86 -6.86
C ALA A 247 5.51 1.51 -8.35
N PRO A 248 6.36 2.09 -9.23
CA PRO A 248 6.28 1.91 -10.68
C PRO A 248 6.99 0.62 -11.13
N VAL A 249 6.60 -0.53 -10.56
CA VAL A 249 7.23 -1.81 -10.89
C VAL A 249 6.85 -2.29 -12.28
N SER A 250 7.82 -2.91 -12.98
CA SER A 250 7.57 -3.67 -14.20
C SER A 250 6.86 -4.99 -13.90
N HIS A 251 6.19 -5.56 -14.90
CA HIS A 251 5.56 -6.89 -14.82
C HIS A 251 4.64 -7.06 -13.60
N LEU A 252 3.85 -6.04 -13.27
CA LEU A 252 2.95 -6.08 -12.11
C LEU A 252 1.91 -7.20 -12.25
N GLY A 253 1.96 -8.19 -11.33
CA GLY A 253 1.06 -9.34 -11.31
C GLY A 253 0.12 -9.37 -10.12
N LEU A 254 0.50 -8.74 -8.99
CA LEU A 254 -0.29 -8.75 -7.76
C LEU A 254 -0.25 -7.39 -7.06
N ILE A 255 -1.40 -6.91 -6.60
CA ILE A 255 -1.50 -5.86 -5.59
C ILE A 255 -2.35 -6.39 -4.44
N ALA A 256 -1.71 -6.60 -3.29
CA ALA A 256 -2.39 -7.00 -2.07
C ALA A 256 -2.52 -5.82 -1.11
N VAL A 257 -3.73 -5.59 -0.61
CA VAL A 257 -4.02 -4.56 0.39
C VAL A 257 -4.54 -5.24 1.64
N VAL A 258 -3.74 -5.19 2.71
CA VAL A 258 -4.07 -5.84 3.98
C VAL A 258 -4.86 -4.89 4.85
N SER A 259 -5.93 -5.42 5.48
CA SER A 259 -6.84 -4.63 6.34
C SER A 259 -7.37 -3.38 5.62
N ASP A 260 -7.93 -3.59 4.44
CA ASP A 260 -8.36 -2.53 3.52
C ASP A 260 -9.40 -1.54 4.10
N GLY A 261 -9.96 -1.81 5.26
CA GLY A 261 -10.80 -0.89 6.03
C GLY A 261 -10.03 0.05 6.96
N ASP A 262 -8.69 -0.05 7.02
CA ASP A 262 -7.89 0.81 7.90
C ASP A 262 -7.72 2.22 7.29
N GLU A 263 -8.10 3.25 8.05
CA GLU A 263 -8.02 4.65 7.62
C GLU A 263 -6.58 5.14 7.35
N SER A 264 -5.56 4.47 7.90
CA SER A 264 -4.15 4.79 7.61
C SER A 264 -3.75 4.53 6.16
N LEU A 265 -4.53 3.70 5.44
CA LEU A 265 -4.35 3.40 4.02
C LEU A 265 -4.94 4.47 3.10
N ARG A 266 -5.65 5.45 3.65
CA ARG A 266 -6.10 6.65 2.94
C ARG A 266 -5.01 7.70 2.95
N GLU A 267 -4.74 8.32 1.80
CA GLU A 267 -3.79 9.42 1.71
C GLU A 267 -4.34 10.66 2.42
N GLN A 268 -3.46 11.37 3.15
CA GLN A 268 -3.83 12.56 3.93
C GLN A 268 -3.76 13.86 3.13
N LEU A 269 -3.20 13.81 1.93
CA LEU A 269 -3.09 14.94 1.01
C LEU A 269 -4.03 14.73 -0.18
N ALA A 270 -4.50 15.83 -0.73
CA ALA A 270 -5.31 15.80 -1.95
C ALA A 270 -4.62 15.01 -3.06
N PRO A 271 -5.36 14.21 -3.80
CA PRO A 271 -6.81 14.01 -3.84
C PRO A 271 -7.38 12.96 -2.87
N TYR A 272 -6.67 12.63 -1.78
CA TYR A 272 -7.08 11.72 -0.70
C TYR A 272 -7.43 10.28 -1.14
N PRO A 273 -6.73 9.67 -2.10
CA PRO A 273 -7.07 8.33 -2.55
C PRO A 273 -6.82 7.31 -1.45
N HIS A 274 -7.63 6.26 -1.43
CA HIS A 274 -7.39 5.09 -0.63
C HIS A 274 -6.55 4.08 -1.42
N SER A 275 -5.64 3.36 -0.77
CA SER A 275 -4.77 2.38 -1.44
C SER A 275 -5.54 1.31 -2.21
N ARG A 276 -6.70 0.85 -1.69
CA ARG A 276 -7.61 -0.05 -2.38
C ARG A 276 -8.08 0.52 -3.72
N ASP A 277 -8.46 1.80 -3.75
CA ASP A 277 -8.99 2.43 -4.97
C ASP A 277 -7.89 2.59 -6.03
N VAL A 278 -6.67 2.93 -5.58
CA VAL A 278 -5.48 2.99 -6.47
C VAL A 278 -5.13 1.59 -6.99
N ALA A 279 -5.16 0.57 -6.12
CA ALA A 279 -4.89 -0.83 -6.51
C ALA A 279 -5.85 -1.30 -7.61
N LEU A 280 -7.15 -1.00 -7.47
CA LEU A 280 -8.16 -1.34 -8.47
C LEU A 280 -7.89 -0.68 -9.83
N VAL A 281 -7.57 0.62 -9.82
CA VAL A 281 -7.26 1.35 -11.05
C VAL A 281 -6.02 0.79 -11.72
N ARG A 282 -4.96 0.52 -10.96
CA ARG A 282 -3.72 -0.06 -11.49
C ARG A 282 -3.95 -1.44 -12.08
N ALA A 283 -4.72 -2.27 -11.40
CA ALA A 283 -5.07 -3.60 -11.89
C ALA A 283 -5.89 -3.55 -13.20
N GLU A 284 -6.78 -2.58 -13.35
CA GLU A 284 -7.50 -2.35 -14.61
C GLU A 284 -6.55 -2.00 -15.76
N GLN A 285 -5.44 -1.31 -15.50
CA GLN A 285 -4.45 -0.90 -16.50
C GLN A 285 -3.46 -2.02 -16.85
N THR A 286 -3.12 -2.89 -15.89
CA THR A 286 -2.03 -3.86 -16.02
C THR A 286 -2.49 -5.30 -16.16
N GLY A 287 -3.74 -5.60 -15.83
CA GLY A 287 -4.23 -6.97 -15.71
C GLY A 287 -3.75 -7.70 -14.44
N ALA A 288 -3.19 -6.97 -13.48
CA ALA A 288 -2.74 -7.57 -12.21
C ALA A 288 -3.92 -8.06 -11.37
N SER A 289 -3.66 -9.03 -10.50
CA SER A 289 -4.60 -9.46 -9.47
C SER A 289 -4.69 -8.41 -8.36
N VAL A 290 -5.89 -8.27 -7.78
CA VAL A 290 -6.11 -7.49 -6.55
C VAL A 290 -6.58 -8.43 -5.45
N VAL A 291 -5.87 -8.42 -4.32
CA VAL A 291 -6.23 -9.19 -3.13
C VAL A 291 -6.47 -8.21 -1.99
N LEU A 292 -7.72 -8.13 -1.53
CA LEU A 292 -8.09 -7.43 -0.30
C LEU A 292 -8.08 -8.45 0.82
N ALA A 293 -7.05 -8.40 1.67
CA ALA A 293 -6.77 -9.45 2.63
C ALA A 293 -6.87 -8.95 4.07
N GLY A 294 -7.26 -9.82 5.00
CA GLY A 294 -7.27 -9.48 6.41
C GLY A 294 -8.14 -10.41 7.26
N PHE A 295 -8.14 -10.16 8.57
CA PHE A 295 -8.96 -10.93 9.49
C PHE A 295 -10.45 -10.56 9.44
N SER A 296 -10.76 -9.37 8.93
CA SER A 296 -12.11 -8.87 8.72
C SER A 296 -12.12 -8.00 7.47
N PRO A 297 -13.01 -8.26 6.51
CA PRO A 297 -13.12 -7.43 5.31
C PRO A 297 -13.72 -6.06 5.66
N SER A 298 -13.40 -5.05 4.87
CA SER A 298 -14.11 -3.77 4.91
C SER A 298 -15.54 -3.90 4.39
N ILE A 299 -16.37 -2.91 4.65
CA ILE A 299 -17.73 -2.85 4.09
C ILE A 299 -17.68 -2.80 2.56
N GLU A 300 -16.70 -2.09 2.01
CA GLU A 300 -16.49 -2.01 0.56
C GLU A 300 -16.08 -3.36 -0.02
N ALA A 301 -15.19 -4.10 0.65
CA ALA A 301 -14.80 -5.44 0.23
C ALA A 301 -16.00 -6.40 0.22
N VAL A 302 -16.84 -6.36 1.27
CA VAL A 302 -18.08 -7.15 1.32
C VAL A 302 -19.00 -6.78 0.16
N ARG A 303 -19.20 -5.49 -0.09
CA ARG A 303 -20.01 -5.01 -1.22
C ARG A 303 -19.48 -5.52 -2.56
N TYR A 304 -18.15 -5.55 -2.76
CA TYR A 304 -17.58 -6.07 -4.00
C TYR A 304 -17.87 -7.57 -4.20
N VAL A 305 -17.89 -8.35 -3.12
CA VAL A 305 -18.30 -9.76 -3.16
C VAL A 305 -19.79 -9.90 -3.46
N ASP A 306 -20.66 -9.11 -2.81
CA ASP A 306 -22.11 -9.12 -3.05
C ASP A 306 -22.49 -8.73 -4.48
N MET A 307 -21.65 -7.90 -5.13
CA MET A 307 -21.80 -7.50 -6.54
C MET A 307 -21.14 -8.49 -7.52
N GLU A 308 -20.61 -9.61 -7.04
CA GLU A 308 -19.85 -10.60 -7.85
C GLU A 308 -18.64 -9.98 -8.59
N TYR A 309 -18.15 -8.83 -8.09
CA TYR A 309 -16.97 -8.16 -8.65
C TYR A 309 -15.66 -8.71 -8.08
N PHE A 310 -15.72 -9.27 -6.87
CA PHE A 310 -14.65 -10.01 -6.20
C PHE A 310 -15.14 -11.40 -5.80
N GLU A 311 -14.24 -12.36 -5.88
CA GLU A 311 -14.41 -13.68 -5.29
C GLU A 311 -14.04 -13.64 -3.80
N SER A 312 -14.63 -14.53 -3.00
CA SER A 312 -14.29 -14.65 -1.58
C SER A 312 -13.51 -15.94 -1.32
N VAL A 313 -12.32 -15.79 -0.77
CA VAL A 313 -11.49 -16.88 -0.26
C VAL A 313 -11.50 -16.82 1.25
N SER A 314 -11.76 -17.93 1.91
CA SER A 314 -11.80 -17.99 3.38
C SER A 314 -11.23 -19.30 3.90
N SER A 315 -10.49 -19.19 5.01
CA SER A 315 -10.01 -20.35 5.75
C SER A 315 -11.16 -21.29 6.20
N ASP A 316 -10.82 -22.54 6.43
CA ASP A 316 -11.76 -23.54 6.93
C ASP A 316 -12.45 -23.05 8.20
N ARG A 317 -13.75 -23.34 8.32
CA ARG A 317 -14.57 -23.00 9.50
C ARG A 317 -14.01 -23.57 10.80
N HIS A 318 -13.34 -24.71 10.75
CA HIS A 318 -12.73 -25.37 11.91
C HIS A 318 -11.53 -24.62 12.48
N THR A 319 -10.89 -23.76 11.71
CA THR A 319 -9.76 -22.92 12.17
C THR A 319 -10.19 -21.57 12.72
N ARG A 320 -11.50 -21.26 12.64
CA ARG A 320 -12.02 -19.97 13.11
C ARG A 320 -12.23 -19.98 14.63
N PRO A 321 -11.93 -18.86 15.32
CA PRO A 321 -12.22 -18.75 16.73
C PRO A 321 -13.73 -18.81 17.00
N ARG A 322 -14.12 -19.38 18.13
CA ARG A 322 -15.51 -19.37 18.58
C ARG A 322 -15.90 -17.96 19.01
N VAL A 323 -16.84 -17.36 18.32
CA VAL A 323 -17.40 -16.04 18.65
C VAL A 323 -18.68 -16.23 19.45
N LEU A 324 -18.76 -15.60 20.63
CA LEU A 324 -19.95 -15.58 21.49
C LEU A 324 -20.51 -14.16 21.55
N PRO A 325 -21.54 -13.82 20.76
CA PRO A 325 -22.17 -12.50 20.82
C PRO A 325 -22.83 -12.28 22.17
N THR A 326 -22.46 -11.19 22.87
CA THR A 326 -23.04 -10.85 24.18
C THR A 326 -24.51 -10.42 24.09
N SER A 327 -24.96 -9.97 22.90
CA SER A 327 -26.38 -9.66 22.66
C SER A 327 -27.35 -10.85 22.89
N LEU A 328 -26.82 -12.07 22.83
CA LEU A 328 -27.62 -13.28 23.14
C LEU A 328 -27.72 -13.55 24.63
N SER A 329 -26.96 -12.89 25.49
CA SER A 329 -26.88 -13.09 26.93
C SER A 329 -27.53 -12.00 27.78
N ILE A 330 -28.19 -11.03 27.17
CA ILE A 330 -28.83 -9.88 27.86
C ILE A 330 -29.90 -10.27 28.89
N ARG A 331 -30.36 -11.52 28.90
CA ARG A 331 -31.35 -11.98 29.87
C ARG A 331 -30.85 -12.26 31.30
N ALA A 332 -29.53 -12.22 31.53
CA ALA A 332 -28.97 -12.58 32.84
C ALA A 332 -28.49 -11.36 33.67
N ASP A 333 -28.34 -10.18 33.07
CA ASP A 333 -27.72 -9.02 33.70
C ASP A 333 -28.71 -7.84 33.86
N ASP A 334 -30.00 -8.09 34.05
CA ASP A 334 -31.03 -7.04 34.24
C ASP A 334 -30.87 -6.27 35.59
N GLY A 335 -29.66 -5.88 35.92
CA GLY A 335 -29.38 -4.94 36.99
C GLY A 335 -29.46 -3.48 36.51
N PRO A 336 -29.77 -2.51 37.38
CA PRO A 336 -29.93 -1.10 37.02
C PRO A 336 -28.67 -0.39 36.52
N ILE A 337 -27.50 -1.04 36.52
CA ILE A 337 -26.25 -0.53 35.99
C ILE A 337 -25.62 -1.62 35.11
N PRO A 338 -25.58 -1.46 33.78
CA PRO A 338 -24.93 -2.43 32.94
C PRO A 338 -23.45 -2.52 33.32
N ALA A 339 -23.01 -3.72 33.67
CA ALA A 339 -21.60 -3.96 33.94
C ALA A 339 -20.77 -3.64 32.68
N ARG A 340 -19.66 -2.94 32.83
CA ARG A 340 -18.78 -2.58 31.72
C ARG A 340 -18.23 -3.81 31.00
N LEU A 341 -18.13 -4.93 31.69
CA LEU A 341 -17.78 -6.23 31.15
C LEU A 341 -18.95 -7.18 31.44
N PRO A 342 -19.63 -7.74 30.41
CA PRO A 342 -20.72 -8.69 30.61
C PRO A 342 -20.26 -9.88 31.46
N SER A 343 -21.14 -10.40 32.30
CA SER A 343 -20.82 -11.52 33.20
C SER A 343 -20.29 -12.75 32.46
N GLN A 344 -20.86 -13.03 31.29
CA GLN A 344 -20.40 -14.13 30.44
C GLN A 344 -18.95 -13.90 29.93
N ALA A 345 -18.61 -12.67 29.54
CA ALA A 345 -17.24 -12.34 29.12
C ALA A 345 -16.26 -12.43 30.29
N TYR A 346 -16.68 -12.00 31.50
CA TYR A 346 -15.90 -12.15 32.72
C TYR A 346 -15.65 -13.64 33.07
N SER A 347 -16.68 -14.48 33.03
CA SER A 347 -16.55 -15.92 33.30
C SER A 347 -15.62 -16.57 32.26
N ALA A 348 -15.81 -16.29 30.98
CA ALA A 348 -14.97 -16.82 29.91
C ALA A 348 -13.49 -16.38 30.09
N ALA A 349 -13.24 -15.11 30.45
CA ALA A 349 -11.90 -14.60 30.72
C ALA A 349 -11.27 -15.30 31.94
N THR A 350 -12.05 -15.50 33.01
CA THR A 350 -11.59 -16.19 34.25
C THR A 350 -11.21 -17.65 33.97
N ASP A 351 -11.98 -18.35 33.16
CA ASP A 351 -11.71 -19.74 32.78
C ASP A 351 -10.47 -19.81 31.84
N ALA A 352 -10.38 -18.92 30.85
CA ALA A 352 -9.26 -18.89 29.92
C ALA A 352 -7.91 -18.57 30.64
N LEU A 353 -7.93 -17.74 31.69
CA LEU A 353 -6.75 -17.40 32.50
C LEU A 353 -6.09 -18.59 33.15
N ARG A 354 -6.79 -19.70 33.31
CA ARG A 354 -6.22 -20.97 33.84
C ARG A 354 -5.26 -21.61 32.84
N ASN A 355 -5.44 -21.34 31.56
CA ASN A 355 -4.72 -22.00 30.46
C ASN A 355 -3.79 -21.05 29.70
N GLY A 356 -3.91 -19.73 29.89
CA GLY A 356 -3.07 -18.76 29.19
C GLY A 356 -3.48 -17.30 29.39
N PRO A 357 -2.81 -16.35 28.73
CA PRO A 357 -3.14 -14.93 28.83
C PRO A 357 -4.49 -14.62 28.18
N VAL A 358 -5.19 -13.62 28.72
CA VAL A 358 -6.43 -13.09 28.18
C VAL A 358 -6.22 -11.66 27.73
N LEU A 359 -6.58 -11.35 26.47
CA LEU A 359 -6.57 -9.99 25.91
C LEU A 359 -7.99 -9.42 26.02
N VAL A 360 -8.11 -8.28 26.68
CA VAL A 360 -9.35 -7.49 26.68
C VAL A 360 -9.12 -6.27 25.79
N GLN A 361 -9.74 -6.28 24.61
CA GLN A 361 -9.69 -5.15 23.68
C GLN A 361 -10.82 -4.17 24.00
N VAL A 362 -10.47 -2.90 24.17
CA VAL A 362 -11.41 -1.81 24.39
C VAL A 362 -11.32 -0.80 23.24
N PHE A 363 -12.47 -0.23 22.86
CA PHE A 363 -12.57 0.66 21.71
C PHE A 363 -11.75 1.96 21.87
N ARG A 364 -11.62 2.47 23.10
CA ARG A 364 -10.93 3.74 23.37
C ARG A 364 -10.36 3.74 24.79
N ALA A 365 -9.13 4.20 24.95
CA ALA A 365 -8.66 4.67 26.24
C ALA A 365 -9.47 5.92 26.60
N GLY A 366 -10.52 5.75 27.40
CA GLY A 366 -11.38 6.85 27.80
C GLY A 366 -10.79 7.58 28.99
N PHE A 367 -11.12 8.88 29.13
CA PHE A 367 -10.89 9.70 30.31
C PHE A 367 -11.72 9.29 31.54
N SER A 368 -12.24 8.10 31.55
CA SER A 368 -12.96 7.54 32.69
C SER A 368 -11.93 6.83 33.56
N PHE A 369 -11.62 7.41 34.68
CA PHE A 369 -10.74 6.77 35.67
C PHE A 369 -11.11 5.30 35.85
N PRO A 370 -10.18 4.35 35.65
CA PRO A 370 -10.43 2.96 35.97
C PRO A 370 -10.46 2.83 37.50
N LYS A 371 -11.62 3.04 38.08
CA LYS A 371 -11.80 2.77 39.53
C LYS A 371 -11.82 1.30 39.88
N PHE A 372 -11.73 0.38 38.89
CA PHE A 372 -11.73 -1.05 39.15
C PHE A 372 -10.75 -1.76 38.23
N VAL A 373 -9.53 -1.92 38.76
CA VAL A 373 -8.62 -2.97 38.31
C VAL A 373 -9.00 -4.20 39.11
N PHE A 374 -9.60 -5.20 38.45
CA PHE A 374 -9.82 -6.49 39.09
C PHE A 374 -8.51 -7.22 39.18
N LEU A 375 -7.94 -7.31 40.38
CA LEU A 375 -6.86 -8.20 40.71
C LEU A 375 -7.45 -9.62 40.87
N VAL A 376 -7.27 -10.46 39.86
CA VAL A 376 -7.51 -11.91 39.98
C VAL A 376 -6.17 -12.55 40.37
N PRO A 377 -6.03 -13.11 41.57
CA PRO A 377 -4.84 -13.91 41.89
C PRO A 377 -4.82 -15.18 41.01
N PRO A 378 -3.67 -15.56 40.39
CA PRO A 378 -2.30 -15.23 40.76
C PRO A 378 -1.52 -14.34 39.78
N LEU A 379 -2.15 -13.55 38.91
CA LEU A 379 -1.45 -12.77 37.91
C LEU A 379 -1.07 -11.37 38.44
N ARG A 380 0.21 -11.17 38.68
CA ARG A 380 0.78 -9.90 39.18
C ARG A 380 1.05 -8.85 38.09
N LYS A 381 0.74 -9.11 36.81
CA LYS A 381 1.02 -8.13 35.74
C LYS A 381 -0.06 -8.21 34.63
N TRP A 382 -0.71 -7.09 34.36
CA TRP A 382 -1.55 -6.89 33.21
C TRP A 382 -0.82 -6.05 32.16
N LEU A 383 -0.87 -6.47 30.90
CA LEU A 383 -0.40 -5.66 29.78
C LEU A 383 -1.62 -4.99 29.15
N ILE A 384 -1.76 -3.68 29.29
CA ILE A 384 -2.74 -2.91 28.54
C ILE A 384 -2.02 -2.33 27.34
N THR A 385 -2.33 -2.79 26.14
CA THR A 385 -1.84 -2.20 24.91
C THR A 385 -2.93 -1.28 24.34
N GLY A 386 -2.72 0.02 24.43
CA GLY A 386 -3.53 1.02 23.71
C GLY A 386 -2.96 1.30 22.33
N PRO A 387 -3.68 2.07 21.47
CA PRO A 387 -3.25 2.38 20.11
C PRO A 387 -1.91 3.13 19.99
N LEU A 388 -1.27 3.49 21.08
CA LEU A 388 0.02 4.17 21.12
C LEU A 388 1.16 3.33 21.69
N GLY A 389 1.08 1.99 21.69
CA GLY A 389 2.23 1.09 21.90
C GLY A 389 3.13 1.34 23.12
N GLY A 390 2.69 2.10 24.11
CA GLY A 390 3.45 2.37 25.34
C GLY A 390 3.30 1.25 26.35
N ARG A 391 4.41 0.62 26.75
CA ARG A 391 4.46 -0.21 27.97
C ARG A 391 4.44 0.74 29.17
N PHE A 392 3.35 0.79 29.92
CA PHE A 392 3.34 1.44 31.22
C PHE A 392 3.64 0.39 32.30
N PRO A 393 4.78 0.47 33.00
CA PRO A 393 5.01 -0.33 34.20
C PRO A 393 4.19 0.27 35.34
N TRP A 394 3.21 -0.48 35.83
CA TRP A 394 2.55 -0.14 37.09
C TRP A 394 3.44 -0.55 38.24
N ASN A 395 4.00 0.42 38.92
CA ASN A 395 4.56 0.22 40.25
C ASN A 395 3.40 0.16 41.25
N SER A 396 3.34 -0.98 41.95
CA SER A 396 2.43 -1.17 43.06
C SER A 396 2.89 -0.32 44.24
N ALA A 397 2.28 0.83 44.45
CA ALA A 397 2.27 1.51 45.73
C ALA A 397 0.86 2.12 45.92
N TYR A 398 0.17 1.53 46.82
CA TYR A 398 -1.02 1.74 47.62
C TYR A 398 -2.12 0.71 47.43
#